data_2f393a3d8d65192f490edffdbf3c9acc
#
_entry.id   2f393a3d8d65192f490edffdbf3c9acc
#
_cell.length_a   1.000
_cell.length_b   1.000
_cell.length_c   1.000
_cell.angle_alpha   90.00
_cell.angle_beta   90.00
_cell.angle_gamma   90.00
#
_symmetry.space_group_name_H-M   'P 1'
#
loop_
_entity.id
_entity.type
_entity.pdbx_description
1 polymer ?
#
loop_
_entity_poly.entity_id
_entity_poly.type
_entity_poly.pdbx_seq_one_letter_code
_entity_poly.pdbx_strand_id
1 'polypeptide(L)'
;MSLSAAPASDLVAGEGEDYYDKLGVTKIINAAGTYTILTASMMPAPVQAAVARAAKHPVRLMELQTKAGEYLAKRLRCEAAMVTAGAASALTLGTAACMTLANKSAPHDMPTDVTGSNNEVLVQKAHRYDYDHALRNCGIRFVEVETIADYEAAFNDRTVMAHFFNAAQQGQIGREDWIRVAHKHSVPCFNDAAADVPPISNLWNYTQMGFDLVAFSGGKGIRGPQNAGLLLGRKDLISRATANNSPFDDCVGRGMKVAKEQIVGMVAAVDWFLSQSDEAMQTEFQRRADRIAAHLKDVPTLQSRIVVPPVANQVPHLLIRYDQQRVKVSPLAVAAQLRRGTPSIELNPATGRNEGSAGLPSDVSTIVVGVWMLEPGEDMIVARRLREVLTSNT
;
A
#
# COMPACT_ATOMS: atom_id res chain seq x y z
N MET A 1 -49.05 -6.13 1.22
CA MET A 1 -48.24 -6.78 2.26
C MET A 1 -47.46 -5.70 2.97
N SER A 2 -47.84 -5.33 4.20
CA SER A 2 -47.09 -4.35 5.00
C SER A 2 -45.87 -5.07 5.55
N LEU A 3 -44.69 -4.61 5.14
CA LEU A 3 -43.43 -5.00 5.79
C LEU A 3 -43.47 -4.42 7.19
N SER A 4 -43.70 -5.23 8.20
CA SER A 4 -43.49 -4.86 9.60
C SER A 4 -42.02 -4.58 9.78
N ALA A 5 -41.67 -3.32 10.08
CA ALA A 5 -40.31 -2.98 10.43
C ALA A 5 -39.93 -3.71 11.74
N ALA A 6 -38.81 -4.43 11.74
CA ALA A 6 -38.26 -5.01 12.95
C ALA A 6 -37.99 -3.92 13.99
N PRO A 7 -38.16 -4.17 15.29
CA PRO A 7 -37.83 -3.19 16.33
C PRO A 7 -36.36 -2.79 16.22
N ALA A 8 -36.06 -1.52 16.46
CA ALA A 8 -34.69 -0.96 16.29
C ALA A 8 -33.62 -1.69 17.11
N SER A 9 -33.99 -2.32 18.23
CA SER A 9 -33.12 -3.17 19.06
C SER A 9 -32.57 -4.39 18.32
N ASP A 10 -33.33 -4.93 17.36
CA ASP A 10 -32.94 -6.15 16.62
C ASP A 10 -32.07 -5.83 15.39
N LEU A 11 -31.89 -4.52 15.08
CA LEU A 11 -31.08 -4.04 13.97
C LEU A 11 -29.64 -3.81 14.37
N VAL A 12 -29.32 -3.69 15.66
CA VAL A 12 -27.95 -3.48 16.16
C VAL A 12 -27.41 -4.80 16.68
N ALA A 13 -26.18 -5.15 16.32
CA ALA A 13 -25.53 -6.33 16.86
C ALA A 13 -25.44 -6.23 18.39
N GLY A 14 -25.80 -7.32 19.08
CA GLY A 14 -25.70 -7.41 20.54
C GLY A 14 -24.24 -7.26 21.00
N GLU A 15 -24.06 -7.02 22.30
CA GLU A 15 -22.72 -6.95 22.90
C GLU A 15 -22.00 -8.30 22.69
N GLY A 16 -20.89 -8.29 21.94
CA GLY A 16 -20.14 -9.50 21.57
C GLY A 16 -20.53 -10.14 20.24
N GLU A 17 -21.58 -9.68 19.53
CA GLU A 17 -21.93 -10.15 18.20
C GLU A 17 -21.00 -9.52 17.14
N ASP A 18 -20.38 -10.36 16.28
CA ASP A 18 -19.55 -9.90 15.17
C ASP A 18 -20.41 -9.55 13.95
N TYR A 19 -20.26 -8.34 13.42
CA TYR A 19 -20.99 -7.89 12.23
C TYR A 19 -20.65 -8.68 10.97
N TYR A 20 -19.44 -9.26 10.84
CA TYR A 20 -19.15 -10.15 9.72
C TYR A 20 -20.04 -11.39 9.76
N ASP A 21 -20.23 -11.97 10.93
CA ASP A 21 -21.11 -13.14 11.11
C ASP A 21 -22.57 -12.75 10.86
N LYS A 22 -23.01 -11.60 11.37
CA LYS A 22 -24.35 -11.04 11.11
C LYS A 22 -24.64 -10.79 9.64
N LEU A 23 -23.63 -10.34 8.88
CA LEU A 23 -23.74 -10.05 7.44
C LEU A 23 -23.48 -11.30 6.57
N GLY A 24 -23.08 -12.43 7.16
CA GLY A 24 -22.68 -13.63 6.41
C GLY A 24 -21.37 -13.46 5.61
N VAL A 25 -20.47 -12.57 6.07
CA VAL A 25 -19.18 -12.32 5.42
C VAL A 25 -18.16 -13.34 5.92
N THR A 26 -17.51 -14.04 4.98
CA THR A 26 -16.48 -15.02 5.31
C THR A 26 -15.21 -14.35 5.81
N LYS A 27 -14.77 -14.67 7.02
CA LYS A 27 -13.45 -14.32 7.54
C LYS A 27 -12.39 -15.20 6.88
N ILE A 28 -11.25 -14.63 6.54
CA ILE A 28 -10.20 -15.30 5.78
C ILE A 28 -8.88 -15.35 6.55
N ILE A 29 -8.05 -16.35 6.27
CA ILE A 29 -6.62 -16.35 6.57
C ILE A 29 -5.91 -15.71 5.38
N ASN A 30 -5.19 -14.61 5.63
CA ASN A 30 -4.51 -13.86 4.58
C ASN A 30 -3.08 -14.40 4.35
N ALA A 31 -2.96 -15.41 3.49
CA ALA A 31 -1.70 -15.91 2.97
C ALA A 31 -1.32 -15.28 1.61
N ALA A 32 -1.89 -14.13 1.30
CA ALA A 32 -1.65 -13.40 0.06
C ALA A 32 -0.68 -12.21 0.23
N GLY A 33 -1.01 -11.30 1.13
CA GLY A 33 -0.31 -10.03 1.33
C GLY A 33 -1.28 -8.86 1.46
N THR A 34 -0.77 -7.63 1.32
CA THR A 34 -1.52 -6.39 1.61
C THR A 34 -2.31 -5.88 0.40
N TYR A 35 -3.17 -6.70 -0.16
CA TYR A 35 -4.05 -6.32 -1.28
C TYR A 35 -5.33 -5.64 -0.78
N THR A 36 -5.72 -4.55 -1.43
CA THR A 36 -6.92 -3.76 -1.06
C THR A 36 -8.19 -4.61 -1.04
N ILE A 37 -8.33 -5.51 -2.01
CA ILE A 37 -9.49 -6.42 -2.12
C ILE A 37 -9.59 -7.41 -0.95
N LEU A 38 -8.48 -7.65 -0.24
CA LEU A 38 -8.40 -8.50 0.95
C LEU A 38 -8.27 -7.67 2.24
N THR A 39 -8.70 -6.41 2.21
CA THR A 39 -8.63 -5.46 3.34
C THR A 39 -7.22 -5.17 3.87
N ALA A 40 -6.21 -5.42 3.05
CA ALA A 40 -4.79 -5.15 3.25
C ALA A 40 -4.19 -5.88 4.47
N SER A 41 -4.19 -5.28 5.66
CA SER A 41 -3.60 -5.86 6.88
C SER A 41 -4.52 -5.68 8.09
N MET A 42 -4.33 -6.50 9.12
CA MET A 42 -5.00 -6.29 10.41
C MET A 42 -4.21 -5.29 11.25
N MET A 43 -4.91 -4.36 11.88
CA MET A 43 -4.31 -3.42 12.83
C MET A 43 -3.89 -4.15 14.11
N PRO A 44 -2.67 -3.91 14.64
CA PRO A 44 -2.27 -4.41 15.97
C PRO A 44 -3.16 -3.86 17.09
N ALA A 45 -3.27 -4.59 18.19
CA ALA A 45 -4.14 -4.22 19.30
C ALA A 45 -3.94 -2.77 19.84
N PRO A 46 -2.72 -2.22 19.96
CA PRO A 46 -2.54 -0.82 20.35
C PRO A 46 -3.15 0.18 19.36
N VAL A 47 -3.11 -0.13 18.06
CA VAL A 47 -3.70 0.72 17.00
C VAL A 47 -5.22 0.66 17.06
N GLN A 48 -5.79 -0.54 17.17
CA GLN A 48 -7.24 -0.73 17.36
C GLN A 48 -7.76 0.06 18.58
N ALA A 49 -7.05 -0.03 19.71
CA ALA A 49 -7.39 0.69 20.93
C ALA A 49 -7.31 2.22 20.76
N ALA A 50 -6.35 2.73 19.99
CA ALA A 50 -6.24 4.16 19.69
C ALA A 50 -7.41 4.64 18.83
N VAL A 51 -7.78 3.90 17.78
CA VAL A 51 -8.94 4.15 16.91
C VAL A 51 -10.23 4.18 17.75
N ALA A 52 -10.46 3.17 18.58
CA ALA A 52 -11.63 3.08 19.44
C ALA A 52 -11.73 4.25 20.46
N ARG A 53 -10.59 4.71 20.99
CA ARG A 53 -10.57 5.91 21.85
C ARG A 53 -10.88 7.18 21.09
N ALA A 54 -10.29 7.36 19.90
CA ALA A 54 -10.52 8.53 19.05
C ALA A 54 -12.01 8.68 18.68
N ALA A 55 -12.72 7.57 18.45
CA ALA A 55 -14.14 7.58 18.11
C ALA A 55 -15.02 8.25 19.20
N LYS A 56 -14.60 8.24 20.46
CA LYS A 56 -15.39 8.73 21.61
C LYS A 56 -15.44 10.25 21.73
N HIS A 57 -14.57 10.99 21.04
CA HIS A 57 -14.45 12.43 21.23
C HIS A 57 -14.46 13.21 19.91
N PRO A 58 -15.27 14.25 19.74
CA PRO A 58 -15.13 15.21 18.66
C PRO A 58 -13.90 16.08 18.90
N VAL A 59 -13.22 16.46 17.82
CA VAL A 59 -12.06 17.35 17.83
C VAL A 59 -12.10 18.31 16.63
N ARG A 60 -11.32 19.39 16.67
CA ARG A 60 -11.11 20.23 15.49
C ARG A 60 -10.20 19.51 14.50
N LEU A 61 -10.73 19.16 13.32
CA LEU A 61 -10.02 18.33 12.35
C LEU A 61 -8.69 18.95 11.90
N MET A 62 -8.66 20.25 11.62
CA MET A 62 -7.44 20.94 11.17
C MET A 62 -6.36 20.98 12.27
N GLU A 63 -6.76 21.16 13.52
CA GLU A 63 -5.84 21.12 14.66
C GLU A 63 -5.24 19.70 14.78
N LEU A 64 -6.08 18.66 14.72
CA LEU A 64 -5.63 17.27 14.77
C LEU A 64 -4.67 16.96 13.62
N GLN A 65 -5.01 17.33 12.39
CA GLN A 65 -4.18 17.09 11.21
C GLN A 65 -2.81 17.79 11.32
N THR A 66 -2.82 19.05 11.78
CA THR A 66 -1.58 19.82 11.99
C THR A 66 -0.69 19.16 13.06
N LYS A 67 -1.28 18.84 14.22
CA LYS A 67 -0.51 18.23 15.33
C LYS A 67 -0.02 16.83 15.01
N ALA A 68 -0.82 16.03 14.33
CA ALA A 68 -0.41 14.72 13.83
C ALA A 68 0.75 14.86 12.81
N GLY A 69 0.65 15.83 11.89
CA GLY A 69 1.69 16.11 10.90
C GLY A 69 3.01 16.54 11.56
N GLU A 70 2.97 17.47 12.53
CA GLU A 70 4.15 17.90 13.30
C GLU A 70 4.80 16.71 14.05
N TYR A 71 3.98 15.89 14.69
CA TYR A 71 4.45 14.71 15.42
C TYR A 71 5.11 13.69 14.47
N LEU A 72 4.44 13.34 13.37
CA LEU A 72 4.92 12.39 12.38
C LEU A 72 6.20 12.89 11.68
N ALA A 73 6.27 14.18 11.33
CA ALA A 73 7.47 14.76 10.71
C ALA A 73 8.70 14.58 11.60
N LYS A 74 8.55 14.84 12.91
CA LYS A 74 9.62 14.61 13.88
C LYS A 74 10.01 13.13 13.98
N ARG A 75 9.02 12.23 14.04
CA ARG A 75 9.24 10.77 14.15
C ARG A 75 9.90 10.19 12.90
N LEU A 76 9.52 10.70 11.74
CA LEU A 76 9.95 10.22 10.42
C LEU A 76 11.09 11.06 9.80
N ARG A 77 11.64 12.02 10.56
CA ARG A 77 12.85 12.79 10.20
C ARG A 77 12.71 13.53 8.88
N CYS A 78 11.54 14.12 8.60
CA CYS A 78 11.26 14.93 7.44
C CYS A 78 10.80 16.34 7.84
N GLU A 79 10.73 17.28 6.89
CA GLU A 79 10.34 18.66 7.17
C GLU A 79 8.87 18.78 7.58
N ALA A 80 7.99 18.03 6.91
CA ALA A 80 6.55 18.02 7.18
C ALA A 80 5.94 16.67 6.77
N ALA A 81 4.77 16.40 7.35
CA ALA A 81 3.99 15.20 7.08
C ALA A 81 2.49 15.51 7.15
N MET A 82 1.68 14.73 6.43
CA MET A 82 0.24 14.71 6.62
C MET A 82 -0.32 13.29 6.51
N VAL A 83 -1.40 13.02 7.22
CA VAL A 83 -2.17 11.78 7.04
C VAL A 83 -3.19 12.00 5.93
N THR A 84 -3.24 11.06 5.00
CA THR A 84 -4.10 11.08 3.82
C THR A 84 -5.09 9.92 3.82
N ALA A 85 -6.11 9.98 2.96
CA ALA A 85 -7.05 8.87 2.75
C ALA A 85 -6.41 7.79 1.86
N GLY A 86 -5.32 7.16 2.35
CA GLY A 86 -4.52 6.18 1.62
C GLY A 86 -3.45 6.78 0.71
N ALA A 87 -2.58 5.93 0.16
CA ALA A 87 -1.50 6.34 -0.73
C ALA A 87 -2.02 6.96 -2.03
N ALA A 88 -3.12 6.48 -2.61
CA ALA A 88 -3.70 7.07 -3.82
C ALA A 88 -4.10 8.53 -3.61
N SER A 89 -4.70 8.85 -2.44
CA SER A 89 -4.97 10.24 -2.06
C SER A 89 -3.68 11.03 -1.86
N ALA A 90 -2.63 10.45 -1.27
CA ALA A 90 -1.32 11.09 -1.15
C ALA A 90 -0.74 11.45 -2.53
N LEU A 91 -0.86 10.54 -3.51
CA LEU A 91 -0.43 10.78 -4.89
C LEU A 91 -1.19 11.94 -5.53
N THR A 92 -2.53 11.95 -5.41
CA THR A 92 -3.34 13.06 -5.93
C THR A 92 -2.98 14.39 -5.26
N LEU A 93 -2.92 14.42 -3.92
CA LEU A 93 -2.65 15.64 -3.16
C LEU A 93 -1.23 16.17 -3.36
N GLY A 94 -0.24 15.29 -3.46
CA GLY A 94 1.14 15.66 -3.77
C GLY A 94 1.27 16.23 -5.20
N THR A 95 0.57 15.64 -6.17
CA THR A 95 0.50 16.16 -7.54
C THR A 95 -0.19 17.53 -7.57
N ALA A 96 -1.31 17.68 -6.87
CA ALA A 96 -2.02 18.97 -6.75
C ALA A 96 -1.13 20.06 -6.11
N ALA A 97 -0.31 19.67 -5.11
CA ALA A 97 0.65 20.59 -4.51
C ALA A 97 1.69 21.08 -5.51
N CYS A 98 2.25 20.19 -6.33
CA CYS A 98 3.20 20.55 -7.39
C CYS A 98 2.55 21.42 -8.46
N MET A 99 1.32 21.10 -8.87
CA MET A 99 0.53 21.90 -9.83
C MET A 99 0.28 23.31 -9.31
N THR A 100 -0.21 23.47 -8.08
CA THR A 100 -0.48 24.79 -7.49
C THR A 100 0.79 25.57 -7.20
N LEU A 101 1.91 24.91 -6.95
CA LEU A 101 3.22 25.55 -6.81
C LEU A 101 3.68 26.15 -8.15
N ALA A 102 3.71 25.33 -9.20
CA ALA A 102 4.23 25.71 -10.52
C ALA A 102 3.38 26.81 -11.18
N ASN A 103 2.06 26.72 -11.06
CA ASN A 103 1.15 27.67 -11.70
C ASN A 103 0.77 28.86 -10.83
N LYS A 104 1.16 28.88 -9.55
CA LYS A 104 0.67 29.83 -8.55
C LYS A 104 -0.88 29.91 -8.52
N SER A 105 -1.52 28.79 -8.87
CA SER A 105 -2.97 28.66 -8.99
C SER A 105 -3.63 28.34 -7.64
N ALA A 106 -4.95 28.50 -7.60
CA ALA A 106 -5.76 28.13 -6.43
C ALA A 106 -6.18 26.65 -6.49
N PRO A 107 -6.50 26.01 -5.35
CA PRO A 107 -6.98 24.62 -5.33
C PRO A 107 -8.22 24.34 -6.19
N HIS A 108 -9.13 25.33 -6.36
CA HIS A 108 -10.36 25.17 -7.13
C HIS A 108 -10.15 25.13 -8.66
N ASP A 109 -8.96 25.48 -9.16
CA ASP A 109 -8.67 25.45 -10.60
C ASP A 109 -8.57 24.00 -11.14
N MET A 110 -8.32 23.02 -10.27
CA MET A 110 -8.16 21.63 -10.67
C MET A 110 -9.45 20.82 -10.52
N PRO A 111 -9.67 19.84 -11.40
CA PRO A 111 -8.86 19.45 -12.57
C PRO A 111 -9.24 20.13 -13.87
N THR A 112 -10.29 20.96 -13.89
CA THR A 112 -10.95 21.44 -15.12
C THR A 112 -10.34 22.71 -15.70
N ASP A 113 -9.90 23.63 -14.86
CA ASP A 113 -9.43 24.96 -15.28
C ASP A 113 -7.89 25.02 -15.44
N VAL A 114 -7.29 23.86 -15.71
CA VAL A 114 -5.85 23.75 -15.98
C VAL A 114 -5.46 23.94 -17.45
N THR A 115 -6.43 24.28 -18.32
CA THR A 115 -6.17 24.57 -19.73
C THR A 115 -5.23 25.75 -19.86
N GLY A 116 -4.07 25.54 -20.51
CA GLY A 116 -3.02 26.55 -20.62
C GLY A 116 -2.06 26.62 -19.42
N SER A 117 -2.34 25.89 -18.34
CA SER A 117 -1.43 25.76 -17.19
C SER A 117 -0.29 24.79 -17.48
N ASN A 118 0.80 24.91 -16.70
CA ASN A 118 1.86 23.92 -16.69
C ASN A 118 1.32 22.64 -16.01
N ASN A 119 1.37 21.52 -16.72
CA ASN A 119 0.75 20.27 -16.26
C ASN A 119 1.49 18.99 -16.70
N GLU A 120 2.75 19.13 -17.10
CA GLU A 120 3.54 17.97 -17.51
C GLU A 120 4.23 17.33 -16.33
N VAL A 121 4.09 15.99 -16.24
CA VAL A 121 4.75 15.16 -15.25
C VAL A 121 5.68 14.20 -15.95
N LEU A 122 6.98 14.31 -15.66
CA LEU A 122 7.98 13.39 -16.20
C LEU A 122 7.91 12.07 -15.43
N VAL A 123 7.98 10.96 -16.17
CA VAL A 123 7.94 9.61 -15.62
C VAL A 123 8.77 8.67 -16.49
N GLN A 124 9.48 7.72 -15.88
CA GLN A 124 10.09 6.65 -16.66
C GLN A 124 8.98 5.77 -17.26
N LYS A 125 9.11 5.40 -18.52
CA LYS A 125 8.14 4.52 -19.21
C LYS A 125 7.93 3.20 -18.44
N ALA A 126 8.99 2.63 -17.88
CA ALA A 126 8.93 1.45 -17.03
C ALA A 126 8.20 1.66 -15.70
N HIS A 127 7.97 2.90 -15.29
CA HIS A 127 7.27 3.27 -14.05
C HIS A 127 5.77 3.56 -14.28
N ARG A 128 5.25 3.38 -15.50
CA ARG A 128 3.82 3.50 -15.78
C ARG A 128 3.07 2.31 -15.19
N TYR A 129 1.95 2.58 -14.50
CA TYR A 129 1.21 1.57 -13.75
C TYR A 129 -0.25 2.01 -13.48
N ASP A 130 -1.08 1.11 -12.95
CA ASP A 130 -2.53 1.35 -12.81
C ASP A 130 -2.88 2.53 -11.87
N TYR A 131 -1.99 2.87 -10.91
CA TYR A 131 -2.19 4.01 -10.00
C TYR A 131 -1.85 5.37 -10.61
N ASP A 132 -1.38 5.44 -11.86
CA ASP A 132 -1.24 6.68 -12.63
C ASP A 132 -2.54 7.53 -12.61
N HIS A 133 -3.66 6.86 -12.45
CA HIS A 133 -4.96 7.52 -12.35
C HIS A 133 -5.02 8.52 -11.20
N ALA A 134 -4.37 8.22 -10.06
CA ALA A 134 -4.33 9.13 -8.92
C ALA A 134 -3.69 10.48 -9.26
N LEU A 135 -2.64 10.48 -10.09
CA LEU A 135 -1.98 11.71 -10.55
C LEU A 135 -2.85 12.42 -11.61
N ARG A 136 -3.45 11.64 -12.54
CA ARG A 136 -4.32 12.19 -13.60
C ARG A 136 -5.55 12.92 -13.08
N ASN A 137 -6.00 12.64 -11.85
CA ASN A 137 -7.09 13.37 -11.20
C ASN A 137 -6.83 14.87 -11.11
N CYS A 138 -5.58 15.32 -11.23
CA CYS A 138 -5.20 16.72 -11.22
C CYS A 138 -5.16 17.37 -12.62
N GLY A 139 -5.54 16.65 -13.69
CA GLY A 139 -5.50 17.17 -15.06
C GLY A 139 -4.10 17.22 -15.68
N ILE A 140 -3.17 16.41 -15.16
CA ILE A 140 -1.79 16.33 -15.66
C ILE A 140 -1.69 15.53 -16.96
N ARG A 141 -0.58 15.74 -17.68
CA ARG A 141 -0.14 14.94 -18.82
C ARG A 141 1.20 14.32 -18.50
N PHE A 142 1.33 13.00 -18.68
CA PHE A 142 2.62 12.32 -18.57
C PHE A 142 3.51 12.59 -19.79
N VAL A 143 4.79 12.81 -19.53
CA VAL A 143 5.89 12.78 -20.50
C VAL A 143 6.80 11.63 -20.14
N GLU A 144 6.82 10.60 -20.98
CA GLU A 144 7.57 9.38 -20.74
C GLU A 144 9.01 9.54 -21.22
N VAL A 145 9.95 9.04 -20.40
CA VAL A 145 11.38 9.02 -20.69
C VAL A 145 11.94 7.61 -20.45
N GLU A 146 13.01 7.24 -21.17
CA GLU A 146 13.64 5.93 -21.01
C GLU A 146 15.10 6.04 -20.55
N THR A 147 15.84 7.04 -21.05
CA THR A 147 17.25 7.25 -20.72
C THR A 147 17.45 8.54 -19.94
N ILE A 148 18.62 8.68 -19.32
CA ILE A 148 18.97 9.91 -18.62
C ILE A 148 19.07 11.12 -19.57
N ALA A 149 19.47 10.89 -20.81
CA ALA A 149 19.54 11.93 -21.86
C ALA A 149 18.14 12.40 -22.25
N ASP A 150 17.19 11.45 -22.44
CA ASP A 150 15.78 11.78 -22.70
C ASP A 150 15.19 12.56 -21.53
N TYR A 151 15.52 12.15 -20.28
CA TYR A 151 15.03 12.80 -19.08
C TYR A 151 15.55 14.24 -18.96
N GLU A 152 16.85 14.48 -19.19
CA GLU A 152 17.39 15.83 -19.19
C GLU A 152 16.78 16.72 -20.28
N ALA A 153 16.53 16.16 -21.48
CA ALA A 153 15.95 16.89 -22.60
C ALA A 153 14.45 17.16 -22.48
N ALA A 154 13.75 16.40 -21.63
CA ALA A 154 12.27 16.52 -21.50
C ALA A 154 11.82 17.69 -20.64
N PHE A 155 12.71 18.27 -19.80
CA PHE A 155 12.34 19.42 -18.97
C PHE A 155 12.06 20.67 -19.79
N ASN A 156 10.93 21.32 -19.49
CA ASN A 156 10.52 22.57 -20.12
C ASN A 156 9.63 23.37 -19.15
N ASP A 157 9.19 24.55 -19.56
CA ASP A 157 8.39 25.46 -18.73
C ASP A 157 7.05 24.85 -18.27
N ARG A 158 6.57 23.81 -18.93
CA ARG A 158 5.33 23.10 -18.57
C ARG A 158 5.54 21.99 -17.54
N THR A 159 6.78 21.64 -17.23
CA THR A 159 7.10 20.56 -16.30
C THR A 159 6.83 20.99 -14.86
N VAL A 160 5.92 20.28 -14.17
CA VAL A 160 5.52 20.59 -12.78
C VAL A 160 6.08 19.63 -11.76
N MET A 161 6.42 18.39 -12.18
CA MET A 161 6.86 17.34 -11.28
C MET A 161 7.58 16.22 -12.03
N ALA A 162 8.53 15.59 -11.36
CA ALA A 162 9.15 14.34 -11.79
C ALA A 162 8.67 13.20 -10.86
N HIS A 163 7.89 12.27 -11.42
CA HIS A 163 7.31 11.15 -10.66
C HIS A 163 8.17 9.90 -10.73
N PHE A 164 8.42 9.27 -9.58
CA PHE A 164 9.15 8.02 -9.45
C PHE A 164 8.27 6.96 -8.80
N PHE A 165 8.14 5.79 -9.44
CA PHE A 165 7.45 4.64 -8.84
C PHE A 165 8.48 3.64 -8.32
N ASN A 166 8.67 3.59 -7.01
CA ASN A 166 9.76 2.84 -6.41
C ASN A 166 9.63 1.32 -6.58
N ALA A 167 8.42 0.79 -6.71
CA ALA A 167 8.20 -0.65 -6.90
C ALA A 167 8.51 -1.15 -8.33
N ALA A 168 8.70 -0.27 -9.31
CA ALA A 168 9.13 -0.65 -10.65
C ALA A 168 10.65 -0.85 -10.69
N GLN A 169 11.09 -2.07 -10.95
CA GLN A 169 12.51 -2.44 -10.85
C GLN A 169 13.34 -2.18 -12.11
N GLN A 170 12.71 -1.87 -13.22
CA GLN A 170 13.34 -1.89 -14.53
C GLN A 170 13.52 -0.51 -15.16
N GLY A 171 13.44 0.55 -14.35
CA GLY A 171 13.80 1.88 -14.82
C GLY A 171 15.30 1.98 -15.06
N GLN A 172 15.71 2.59 -16.19
CA GLN A 172 17.11 2.80 -16.52
C GLN A 172 17.76 3.91 -15.69
N ILE A 173 16.93 4.81 -15.10
CA ILE A 173 17.39 5.96 -14.32
C ILE A 173 17.18 5.64 -12.85
N GLY A 174 18.27 5.56 -12.09
CA GLY A 174 18.24 5.35 -10.65
C GLY A 174 17.69 6.55 -9.88
N ARG A 175 17.35 6.34 -8.60
CA ARG A 175 16.78 7.39 -7.72
C ARG A 175 17.65 8.62 -7.62
N GLU A 176 18.95 8.44 -7.41
CA GLU A 176 19.91 9.51 -7.24
C GLU A 176 20.01 10.41 -8.48
N ASP A 177 20.10 9.80 -9.67
CA ASP A 177 20.13 10.55 -10.92
C ASP A 177 18.77 11.20 -11.21
N TRP A 178 17.65 10.53 -10.88
CA TRP A 178 16.32 11.10 -11.03
C TRP A 178 16.17 12.40 -10.22
N ILE A 179 16.55 12.36 -8.95
CA ILE A 179 16.52 13.51 -8.05
C ILE A 179 17.46 14.61 -8.54
N ARG A 180 18.71 14.24 -8.83
CA ARG A 180 19.75 15.19 -9.24
C ARG A 180 19.34 16.01 -10.48
N VAL A 181 18.80 15.32 -11.49
CA VAL A 181 18.40 15.99 -12.75
C VAL A 181 17.17 16.87 -12.51
N ALA A 182 16.14 16.39 -11.81
CA ALA A 182 14.97 17.21 -11.51
C ALA A 182 15.34 18.48 -10.71
N HIS A 183 16.17 18.36 -9.71
CA HIS A 183 16.63 19.51 -8.90
C HIS A 183 17.47 20.49 -9.71
N LYS A 184 18.29 20.04 -10.68
CA LYS A 184 18.99 20.91 -11.63
C LYS A 184 18.02 21.82 -12.38
N HIS A 185 16.81 21.36 -12.66
CA HIS A 185 15.74 22.09 -13.32
C HIS A 185 14.75 22.75 -12.32
N SER A 186 15.02 22.70 -11.03
CA SER A 186 14.13 23.23 -9.97
C SER A 186 12.71 22.63 -9.98
N VAL A 187 12.58 21.38 -10.43
CA VAL A 187 11.33 20.64 -10.50
C VAL A 187 11.26 19.67 -9.32
N PRO A 188 10.13 19.62 -8.56
CA PRO A 188 9.98 18.69 -7.45
C PRO A 188 9.98 17.22 -7.89
N CYS A 189 10.61 16.36 -7.09
CA CYS A 189 10.59 14.91 -7.24
C CYS A 189 9.58 14.27 -6.28
N PHE A 190 8.68 13.44 -6.79
CA PHE A 190 7.70 12.71 -5.98
C PHE A 190 7.87 11.20 -6.13
N ASN A 191 8.09 10.50 -5.02
CA ASN A 191 8.27 9.05 -4.98
C ASN A 191 7.02 8.35 -4.46
N ASP A 192 6.45 7.44 -5.24
CA ASP A 192 5.48 6.46 -4.74
C ASP A 192 6.24 5.27 -4.11
N ALA A 193 6.21 5.25 -2.79
CA ALA A 193 6.78 4.20 -1.94
C ALA A 193 5.69 3.43 -1.16
N ALA A 194 4.48 3.36 -1.71
CA ALA A 194 3.29 2.83 -1.01
C ALA A 194 3.46 1.41 -0.46
N ALA A 195 4.35 0.59 -1.01
CA ALA A 195 4.56 -0.80 -0.61
C ALA A 195 5.99 -1.07 -0.07
N ASP A 196 6.74 -0.04 0.30
CA ASP A 196 8.18 -0.14 0.51
C ASP A 196 8.60 -0.31 1.98
N VAL A 197 7.68 -0.64 2.85
CA VAL A 197 7.96 -1.00 4.24
C VAL A 197 7.41 -2.38 4.58
N PRO A 198 8.19 -3.24 5.27
CA PRO A 198 9.57 -3.02 5.73
C PRO A 198 10.58 -2.91 4.58
N PRO A 199 11.84 -2.42 4.79
CA PRO A 199 12.44 -2.06 6.08
C PRO A 199 11.94 -0.73 6.64
N ILE A 200 11.99 -0.59 7.97
CA ILE A 200 11.50 0.58 8.71
C ILE A 200 12.19 1.86 8.26
N SER A 201 13.48 1.77 7.94
CA SER A 201 14.30 2.93 7.53
C SER A 201 13.81 3.61 6.25
N ASN A 202 13.05 2.94 5.40
CA ASN A 202 12.48 3.54 4.19
C ASN A 202 11.50 4.69 4.50
N LEU A 203 10.95 4.74 5.72
CA LEU A 203 10.09 5.86 6.16
C LEU A 203 10.82 7.22 6.21
N TRP A 204 12.16 7.23 6.22
CA TRP A 204 12.96 8.47 6.17
C TRP A 204 14.03 8.46 5.07
N ASN A 205 14.49 7.30 4.61
CA ASN A 205 15.58 7.21 3.64
C ASN A 205 15.26 7.98 2.35
N TYR A 206 14.05 7.91 1.84
CA TYR A 206 13.70 8.57 0.58
C TYR A 206 13.65 10.09 0.68
N THR A 207 13.13 10.65 1.77
CA THR A 207 13.17 12.10 1.99
C THR A 207 14.59 12.58 2.25
N GLN A 208 15.40 11.80 2.99
CA GLN A 208 16.81 12.10 3.21
C GLN A 208 17.68 11.94 1.95
N MET A 209 17.30 11.09 1.02
CA MET A 209 17.93 10.95 -0.29
C MET A 209 17.70 12.19 -1.18
N GLY A 210 16.62 12.94 -0.92
CA GLY A 210 16.28 14.18 -1.62
C GLY A 210 14.96 14.17 -2.37
N PHE A 211 14.11 13.13 -2.26
CA PHE A 211 12.76 13.24 -2.77
C PHE A 211 11.98 14.33 -2.03
N ASP A 212 11.38 15.25 -2.78
CA ASP A 212 10.62 16.38 -2.25
C ASP A 212 9.29 15.93 -1.62
N LEU A 213 8.70 14.88 -2.16
CA LEU A 213 7.51 14.21 -1.63
C LEU A 213 7.67 12.69 -1.69
N VAL A 214 7.14 12.00 -0.68
CA VAL A 214 7.09 10.54 -0.61
C VAL A 214 5.73 10.10 -0.10
N ALA A 215 5.08 9.16 -0.80
CA ALA A 215 3.79 8.59 -0.40
C ALA A 215 3.95 7.16 0.15
N PHE A 216 3.33 6.88 1.31
CA PHE A 216 3.24 5.53 1.88
C PHE A 216 1.80 5.12 2.12
N SER A 217 1.50 3.82 1.94
CA SER A 217 0.22 3.25 2.34
C SER A 217 0.25 2.82 3.81
N GLY A 218 -0.62 3.40 4.63
CA GLY A 218 -0.70 3.09 6.05
C GLY A 218 -1.28 1.71 6.35
N GLY A 219 -2.18 1.21 5.50
CA GLY A 219 -2.82 -0.10 5.67
C GLY A 219 -1.97 -1.30 5.24
N LYS A 220 -0.77 -1.09 4.69
CA LYS A 220 0.15 -2.17 4.30
C LYS A 220 1.07 -2.55 5.46
N GLY A 221 2.38 -2.55 5.27
CA GLY A 221 3.37 -2.96 6.27
C GLY A 221 3.33 -2.18 7.59
N ILE A 222 2.89 -0.91 7.56
CA ILE A 222 2.72 -0.10 8.77
C ILE A 222 1.58 -0.63 9.66
N ARG A 223 0.63 -1.39 9.09
CA ARG A 223 -0.53 -1.99 9.78
C ARG A 223 -1.43 -0.96 10.48
N GLY A 224 -1.59 0.22 9.87
CA GLY A 224 -2.58 1.24 10.24
C GLY A 224 -3.96 0.97 9.64
N PRO A 225 -4.90 1.91 9.79
CA PRO A 225 -6.20 1.81 9.12
C PRO A 225 -6.03 1.63 7.60
N GLN A 226 -6.80 0.73 6.99
CA GLN A 226 -6.63 0.34 5.59
C GLN A 226 -6.64 1.53 4.62
N ASN A 227 -7.51 2.49 4.86
CA ASN A 227 -7.65 3.69 4.04
C ASN A 227 -6.85 4.89 4.56
N ALA A 228 -5.87 4.69 5.44
CA ALA A 228 -4.93 5.73 5.83
C ALA A 228 -3.62 5.63 5.01
N GLY A 229 -2.99 6.75 4.80
CA GLY A 229 -1.69 6.88 4.15
C GLY A 229 -0.90 8.04 4.73
N LEU A 230 0.34 8.18 4.27
CA LEU A 230 1.24 9.28 4.63
C LEU A 230 1.70 9.98 3.36
N LEU A 231 1.75 11.30 3.41
CA LEU A 231 2.52 12.14 2.49
C LEU A 231 3.57 12.87 3.32
N LEU A 232 4.84 12.63 2.99
CA LEU A 232 6.02 13.14 3.69
C LEU A 232 6.83 14.02 2.75
N GLY A 233 7.51 15.04 3.25
CA GLY A 233 8.47 15.81 2.45
C GLY A 233 8.54 17.28 2.79
N ARG A 234 8.75 18.10 1.76
CA ARG A 234 8.93 19.55 1.88
C ARG A 234 7.72 20.25 2.47
N LYS A 235 7.97 21.14 3.40
CA LYS A 235 6.92 21.84 4.15
C LYS A 235 5.99 22.69 3.26
N ASP A 236 6.54 23.37 2.25
CA ASP A 236 5.76 24.17 1.32
C ASP A 236 4.81 23.32 0.46
N LEU A 237 5.26 22.13 0.03
CA LEU A 237 4.43 21.18 -0.72
C LEU A 237 3.36 20.53 0.16
N ILE A 238 3.71 20.14 1.40
CA ILE A 238 2.72 19.59 2.35
C ILE A 238 1.65 20.63 2.70
N SER A 239 2.03 21.90 2.86
CA SER A 239 1.06 22.99 3.06
C SER A 239 0.09 23.13 1.90
N ARG A 240 0.59 23.06 0.66
CA ARG A 240 -0.26 23.10 -0.55
C ARG A 240 -1.12 21.85 -0.69
N ALA A 241 -0.59 20.66 -0.38
CA ALA A 241 -1.37 19.44 -0.34
C ALA A 241 -2.52 19.54 0.67
N THR A 242 -2.29 20.14 1.82
CA THR A 242 -3.32 20.39 2.83
C THR A 242 -4.42 21.32 2.30
N ALA A 243 -4.05 22.39 1.60
CA ALA A 243 -5.03 23.32 0.99
C ALA A 243 -5.87 22.67 -0.12
N ASN A 244 -5.34 21.62 -0.77
CA ASN A 244 -6.02 20.83 -1.80
C ASN A 244 -6.85 19.66 -1.23
N ASN A 245 -7.01 19.56 0.08
CA ASN A 245 -7.66 18.44 0.75
C ASN A 245 -8.89 18.86 1.55
N SER A 246 -9.73 17.89 1.90
CA SER A 246 -10.77 18.08 2.91
C SER A 246 -10.14 18.57 4.25
N PRO A 247 -10.80 19.53 4.97
CA PRO A 247 -12.21 19.92 4.85
C PRO A 247 -12.51 21.09 3.90
N PHE A 248 -11.54 21.57 3.15
CA PHE A 248 -11.83 22.63 2.17
C PHE A 248 -12.81 22.12 1.11
N ASP A 249 -13.79 22.94 0.74
CA ASP A 249 -14.94 22.49 -0.05
C ASP A 249 -14.64 22.42 -1.55
N ASP A 250 -13.93 23.40 -2.08
CA ASP A 250 -13.66 23.54 -3.50
C ASP A 250 -12.21 23.21 -3.82
N CYS A 251 -11.92 21.90 -3.86
CA CYS A 251 -10.60 21.37 -4.19
C CYS A 251 -10.67 19.91 -4.65
N VAL A 252 -9.66 19.46 -5.39
CA VAL A 252 -9.58 18.10 -5.94
C VAL A 252 -9.67 17.01 -4.87
N GLY A 253 -9.14 17.27 -3.69
CA GLY A 253 -9.13 16.34 -2.56
C GLY A 253 -10.39 16.39 -1.68
N ARG A 254 -11.43 17.17 -2.02
CA ARG A 254 -12.61 17.28 -1.16
C ARG A 254 -13.26 15.94 -0.83
N GLY A 255 -13.33 15.04 -1.77
CA GLY A 255 -13.85 13.68 -1.59
C GLY A 255 -12.91 12.74 -0.80
N MET A 256 -11.67 13.13 -0.59
CA MET A 256 -10.61 12.32 0.05
C MET A 256 -10.55 12.58 1.56
N LYS A 257 -11.70 12.57 2.23
CA LYS A 257 -11.78 12.80 3.68
C LYS A 257 -10.99 11.74 4.44
N VAL A 258 -10.20 12.19 5.41
CA VAL A 258 -9.61 11.32 6.42
C VAL A 258 -10.25 11.62 7.78
N ALA A 259 -10.81 10.60 8.41
CA ALA A 259 -11.50 10.76 9.68
C ALA A 259 -10.51 10.85 10.86
N LYS A 260 -10.96 11.39 11.99
CA LYS A 260 -10.13 11.49 13.20
C LYS A 260 -9.62 10.13 13.68
N GLU A 261 -10.42 9.09 13.51
CA GLU A 261 -10.05 7.71 13.85
C GLU A 261 -8.88 7.21 12.99
N GLN A 262 -8.88 7.56 11.73
CA GLN A 262 -7.82 7.19 10.78
C GLN A 262 -6.53 7.98 11.05
N ILE A 263 -6.65 9.27 11.36
CA ILE A 263 -5.48 10.11 11.69
C ILE A 263 -4.81 9.57 12.97
N VAL A 264 -5.58 9.37 14.04
CA VAL A 264 -5.06 8.84 15.30
C VAL A 264 -4.54 7.41 15.14
N GLY A 265 -5.29 6.58 14.41
CA GLY A 265 -4.87 5.21 14.08
C GLY A 265 -3.56 5.18 13.30
N MET A 266 -3.35 6.11 12.36
CA MET A 266 -2.11 6.19 11.60
C MET A 266 -0.92 6.61 12.46
N VAL A 267 -1.11 7.60 13.36
CA VAL A 267 -0.08 8.01 14.33
C VAL A 267 0.32 6.82 15.21
N ALA A 268 -0.67 6.13 15.78
CA ALA A 268 -0.44 4.96 16.63
C ALA A 268 0.24 3.82 15.86
N ALA A 269 -0.11 3.62 14.58
CA ALA A 269 0.50 2.61 13.73
C ALA A 269 1.97 2.91 13.42
N VAL A 270 2.31 4.17 13.16
CA VAL A 270 3.71 4.60 12.99
C VAL A 270 4.50 4.34 14.27
N ASP A 271 3.98 4.72 15.44
CA ASP A 271 4.67 4.46 16.72
C ASP A 271 4.86 2.96 16.97
N TRP A 272 3.83 2.15 16.72
CA TRP A 272 3.93 0.72 16.82
C TRP A 272 4.96 0.15 15.84
N PHE A 273 4.93 0.57 14.58
CA PHE A 273 5.86 0.07 13.56
C PHE A 273 7.31 0.46 13.85
N LEU A 274 7.55 1.68 14.33
CA LEU A 274 8.87 2.14 14.76
C LEU A 274 9.40 1.41 16.03
N SER A 275 8.53 0.75 16.79
CA SER A 275 8.93 -0.08 17.94
C SER A 275 9.31 -1.51 17.54
N GLN A 276 9.09 -1.91 16.29
CA GLN A 276 9.47 -3.23 15.79
C GLN A 276 10.96 -3.28 15.43
N SER A 277 11.47 -4.49 15.19
CA SER A 277 12.79 -4.75 14.64
C SER A 277 12.66 -5.39 13.26
N ASP A 278 13.32 -4.82 12.25
CA ASP A 278 13.38 -5.40 10.91
C ASP A 278 13.91 -6.84 10.95
N GLU A 279 14.98 -7.10 11.73
CA GLU A 279 15.56 -8.42 11.89
C GLU A 279 14.57 -9.42 12.52
N ALA A 280 13.88 -9.00 13.59
CA ALA A 280 12.91 -9.86 14.25
C ALA A 280 11.71 -10.17 13.34
N MET A 281 11.22 -9.19 12.58
CA MET A 281 10.16 -9.39 11.60
C MET A 281 10.59 -10.35 10.49
N GLN A 282 11.76 -10.15 9.90
CA GLN A 282 12.29 -11.02 8.84
C GLN A 282 12.51 -12.44 9.34
N THR A 283 13.06 -12.61 10.54
CA THR A 283 13.26 -13.94 11.18
C THR A 283 11.93 -14.65 11.39
N GLU A 284 10.91 -13.96 11.88
CA GLU A 284 9.59 -14.56 12.08
C GLU A 284 8.92 -14.93 10.75
N PHE A 285 9.01 -14.10 9.73
CA PHE A 285 8.46 -14.40 8.41
C PHE A 285 9.19 -15.57 7.75
N GLN A 286 10.51 -15.62 7.87
CA GLN A 286 11.31 -16.76 7.41
C GLN A 286 10.88 -18.05 8.12
N ARG A 287 10.76 -18.01 9.45
CA ARG A 287 10.32 -19.16 10.26
C ARG A 287 8.94 -19.69 9.82
N ARG A 288 7.97 -18.79 9.50
CA ARG A 288 6.65 -19.21 9.00
C ARG A 288 6.76 -19.90 7.65
N ALA A 289 7.54 -19.34 6.72
CA ALA A 289 7.76 -19.94 5.41
C ALA A 289 8.43 -21.32 5.52
N ASP A 290 9.46 -21.46 6.36
CA ASP A 290 10.16 -22.74 6.61
C ASP A 290 9.23 -23.79 7.20
N ARG A 291 8.37 -23.43 8.15
CA ARG A 291 7.39 -24.35 8.75
C ARG A 291 6.37 -24.85 7.73
N ILE A 292 5.87 -23.99 6.85
CA ILE A 292 4.96 -24.39 5.76
C ILE A 292 5.72 -25.36 4.83
N ALA A 293 6.92 -24.99 4.37
CA ALA A 293 7.72 -25.80 3.47
C ALA A 293 8.04 -27.20 4.08
N ALA A 294 8.46 -27.24 5.34
CA ALA A 294 8.76 -28.48 6.04
C ALA A 294 7.54 -29.41 6.15
N HIS A 295 6.34 -28.86 6.33
CA HIS A 295 5.11 -29.65 6.41
C HIS A 295 4.68 -30.25 5.06
N LEU A 296 5.15 -29.68 3.97
CA LEU A 296 4.84 -30.10 2.60
C LEU A 296 5.90 -31.05 1.98
N LYS A 297 6.99 -31.34 2.67
CA LYS A 297 8.15 -32.08 2.14
C LYS A 297 7.82 -33.47 1.56
N ASP A 298 6.78 -34.13 2.10
CA ASP A 298 6.37 -35.48 1.70
C ASP A 298 5.35 -35.49 0.53
N VAL A 299 4.95 -34.31 0.02
CA VAL A 299 4.11 -34.21 -1.18
C VAL A 299 4.97 -34.61 -2.39
N PRO A 300 4.50 -35.53 -3.25
CA PRO A 300 5.31 -36.03 -4.37
C PRO A 300 5.78 -34.89 -5.29
N THR A 301 7.06 -34.94 -5.67
CA THR A 301 7.70 -34.00 -6.60
C THR A 301 7.73 -32.54 -6.17
N LEU A 302 7.26 -32.22 -4.97
CA LEU A 302 7.19 -30.83 -4.49
C LEU A 302 8.59 -30.23 -4.31
N GLN A 303 8.76 -29.06 -4.86
CA GLN A 303 9.91 -28.19 -4.68
C GLN A 303 9.43 -26.86 -4.10
N SER A 304 10.15 -26.36 -3.12
CA SER A 304 9.87 -25.06 -2.51
C SER A 304 11.13 -24.21 -2.43
N ARG A 305 10.95 -22.89 -2.58
CA ARG A 305 11.99 -21.91 -2.33
C ARG A 305 11.41 -20.67 -1.70
N ILE A 306 12.20 -19.98 -0.87
CA ILE A 306 11.83 -18.71 -0.28
C ILE A 306 12.51 -17.59 -1.08
N VAL A 307 11.76 -16.56 -1.39
CA VAL A 307 12.21 -15.39 -2.16
C VAL A 307 11.81 -14.13 -1.41
N VAL A 308 12.74 -13.21 -1.27
CA VAL A 308 12.49 -11.83 -0.81
C VAL A 308 12.61 -10.93 -2.03
N PRO A 309 11.55 -10.20 -2.42
CA PRO A 309 11.63 -9.23 -3.50
C PRO A 309 12.66 -8.14 -3.21
N PRO A 310 13.44 -7.67 -4.20
CA PRO A 310 14.47 -6.65 -3.98
C PRO A 310 13.91 -5.25 -3.73
N VAL A 311 12.66 -5.00 -4.16
CA VAL A 311 11.95 -3.74 -3.99
C VAL A 311 10.50 -4.05 -3.66
N ALA A 312 9.85 -3.21 -2.89
CA ALA A 312 8.48 -3.33 -2.40
C ALA A 312 8.17 -4.69 -1.74
N ASN A 313 7.43 -4.68 -0.66
CA ASN A 313 7.12 -5.90 0.09
C ASN A 313 8.36 -6.79 0.32
N GLN A 314 9.48 -6.19 0.77
CA GLN A 314 10.77 -6.88 0.99
C GLN A 314 10.69 -7.86 2.16
N VAL A 315 9.86 -8.87 2.00
CA VAL A 315 9.57 -9.91 3.00
C VAL A 315 9.59 -11.29 2.36
N PRO A 316 9.88 -12.36 3.11
CA PRO A 316 9.86 -13.72 2.60
C PRO A 316 8.52 -14.11 1.99
N HIS A 317 8.57 -14.68 0.79
CA HIS A 317 7.45 -15.35 0.13
C HIS A 317 7.85 -16.78 -0.17
N LEU A 318 6.97 -17.74 0.10
CA LEU A 318 7.21 -19.14 -0.21
C LEU A 318 6.62 -19.46 -1.59
N LEU A 319 7.50 -19.90 -2.51
CA LEU A 319 7.13 -20.38 -3.82
C LEU A 319 7.16 -21.91 -3.83
N ILE A 320 6.10 -22.53 -4.33
CA ILE A 320 5.92 -23.97 -4.38
C ILE A 320 5.64 -24.40 -5.81
N ARG A 321 6.34 -25.44 -6.25
CA ARG A 321 6.14 -26.10 -7.55
C ARG A 321 6.08 -27.61 -7.36
N TYR A 322 5.40 -28.30 -8.25
CA TYR A 322 5.28 -29.76 -8.30
C TYR A 322 4.94 -30.21 -9.72
N ASP A 323 5.17 -31.48 -10.02
CA ASP A 323 4.77 -32.08 -11.29
C ASP A 323 3.26 -32.32 -11.31
N GLN A 324 2.54 -31.56 -12.17
CA GLN A 324 1.09 -31.64 -12.30
C GLN A 324 0.59 -32.93 -12.98
N GLN A 325 1.49 -33.76 -13.51
CA GLN A 325 1.13 -35.11 -13.96
C GLN A 325 1.03 -36.09 -12.77
N ARG A 326 1.77 -35.83 -11.71
CA ARG A 326 1.78 -36.64 -10.49
C ARG A 326 0.78 -36.10 -9.45
N VAL A 327 0.73 -34.80 -9.25
CA VAL A 327 -0.24 -34.12 -8.38
C VAL A 327 -1.25 -33.42 -9.31
N LYS A 328 -2.38 -34.08 -9.55
CA LYS A 328 -3.34 -33.75 -10.62
C LYS A 328 -4.24 -32.53 -10.29
N VAL A 329 -3.65 -31.46 -9.80
CA VAL A 329 -4.32 -30.21 -9.49
C VAL A 329 -3.44 -29.03 -9.92
N SER A 330 -4.04 -28.03 -10.57
CA SER A 330 -3.28 -26.82 -10.95
C SER A 330 -3.17 -25.85 -9.77
N PRO A 331 -2.13 -24.97 -9.73
CA PRO A 331 -2.01 -23.92 -8.70
C PRO A 331 -3.26 -23.05 -8.54
N LEU A 332 -3.91 -22.67 -9.64
CA LEU A 332 -5.18 -21.93 -9.61
C LEU A 332 -6.31 -22.74 -8.95
N ALA A 333 -6.38 -24.04 -9.22
CA ALA A 333 -7.37 -24.91 -8.59
C ALA A 333 -7.08 -25.11 -7.09
N VAL A 334 -5.80 -25.19 -6.68
CA VAL A 334 -5.41 -25.19 -5.27
C VAL A 334 -5.88 -23.91 -4.58
N ALA A 335 -5.60 -22.75 -5.15
CA ALA A 335 -6.06 -21.47 -4.60
C ALA A 335 -7.60 -21.42 -4.48
N ALA A 336 -8.33 -21.89 -5.50
CA ALA A 336 -9.79 -21.94 -5.48
C ALA A 336 -10.36 -22.91 -4.41
N GLN A 337 -9.70 -24.05 -4.17
CA GLN A 337 -10.11 -25.00 -3.12
C GLN A 337 -9.85 -24.44 -1.72
N LEU A 338 -8.70 -23.79 -1.50
CA LEU A 338 -8.36 -23.12 -0.23
C LEU A 338 -9.35 -22.00 0.09
N ARG A 339 -9.68 -21.17 -0.91
CA ARG A 339 -10.66 -20.08 -0.76
C ARG A 339 -12.04 -20.57 -0.34
N ARG A 340 -12.50 -21.72 -0.89
CA ARG A 340 -13.80 -22.32 -0.55
C ARG A 340 -13.75 -23.21 0.69
N GLY A 341 -12.58 -23.44 1.26
CA GLY A 341 -12.40 -24.30 2.42
C GLY A 341 -12.82 -23.63 3.73
N THR A 342 -12.78 -24.43 4.80
CA THR A 342 -12.97 -23.96 6.18
C THR A 342 -11.75 -24.34 7.01
N PRO A 343 -10.97 -23.35 7.49
CA PRO A 343 -11.11 -21.91 7.21
C PRO A 343 -10.82 -21.56 5.75
N SER A 344 -11.38 -20.45 5.27
CA SER A 344 -11.08 -19.89 3.97
C SER A 344 -9.67 -19.27 3.98
N ILE A 345 -8.84 -19.61 2.98
CA ILE A 345 -7.46 -19.14 2.87
C ILE A 345 -7.25 -18.47 1.51
N GLU A 346 -6.76 -17.24 1.52
CA GLU A 346 -6.40 -16.50 0.31
C GLU A 346 -4.90 -16.58 0.07
N LEU A 347 -4.52 -17.09 -1.11
CA LEU A 347 -3.12 -17.10 -1.58
C LEU A 347 -2.80 -15.84 -2.38
N ASN A 348 -1.51 -15.57 -2.57
CA ASN A 348 -1.05 -14.44 -3.37
C ASN A 348 -1.64 -14.52 -4.80
N PRO A 349 -2.16 -13.39 -5.36
CA PRO A 349 -2.75 -13.34 -6.69
C PRO A 349 -1.84 -13.79 -7.84
N ALA A 350 -0.52 -13.79 -7.64
CA ALA A 350 0.44 -14.34 -8.61
C ALA A 350 0.37 -15.87 -8.74
N THR A 351 -0.30 -16.58 -7.82
CA THR A 351 -0.45 -18.04 -7.85
C THR A 351 -1.07 -18.52 -9.16
N GLY A 352 -0.35 -19.36 -9.90
CA GLY A 352 -0.80 -19.95 -11.16
C GLY A 352 -0.93 -18.96 -12.34
N ARG A 353 -0.23 -17.82 -12.29
CA ARG A 353 -0.25 -16.79 -13.31
C ARG A 353 1.16 -16.41 -13.76
N ASN A 354 1.29 -16.02 -15.04
CA ASN A 354 2.56 -15.56 -15.60
C ASN A 354 2.98 -14.15 -15.14
N GLU A 355 2.04 -13.41 -14.56
CA GLU A 355 2.30 -12.07 -14.06
C GLU A 355 2.59 -12.15 -12.56
N GLY A 356 3.87 -12.04 -12.22
CA GLY A 356 4.30 -11.84 -10.83
C GLY A 356 4.05 -10.41 -10.38
N SER A 357 3.74 -10.20 -9.10
CA SER A 357 3.65 -8.86 -8.54
C SER A 357 4.99 -8.43 -7.97
N ALA A 358 5.41 -7.18 -8.26
CA ALA A 358 6.52 -6.49 -7.60
C ALA A 358 7.80 -7.33 -7.41
N GLY A 359 8.29 -7.97 -8.49
CA GLY A 359 9.55 -8.72 -8.45
C GLY A 359 9.46 -10.14 -7.87
N LEU A 360 8.27 -10.66 -7.60
CA LEU A 360 8.05 -12.07 -7.30
C LEU A 360 8.01 -12.85 -8.61
N PRO A 361 8.94 -13.81 -8.81
CA PRO A 361 8.87 -14.69 -9.96
C PRO A 361 7.66 -15.61 -9.84
N SER A 362 6.79 -15.59 -10.83
CA SER A 362 5.64 -16.49 -10.90
C SER A 362 5.40 -16.98 -12.32
N ASP A 363 4.75 -18.13 -12.41
CA ASP A 363 4.24 -18.72 -13.64
C ASP A 363 3.02 -19.60 -13.34
N VAL A 364 2.42 -20.16 -14.38
CA VAL A 364 1.23 -21.02 -14.26
C VAL A 364 1.42 -22.26 -13.39
N SER A 365 2.67 -22.66 -13.11
CA SER A 365 3.03 -23.83 -12.30
C SER A 365 3.42 -23.49 -10.87
N THR A 366 3.34 -22.22 -10.45
CA THR A 366 3.82 -21.75 -9.15
C THR A 366 2.68 -21.37 -8.23
N ILE A 367 2.68 -21.92 -7.01
CA ILE A 367 1.90 -21.39 -5.87
C ILE A 367 2.77 -20.38 -5.14
N VAL A 368 2.20 -19.24 -4.82
CA VAL A 368 2.88 -18.16 -4.07
C VAL A 368 2.14 -17.94 -2.74
N VAL A 369 2.85 -18.14 -1.63
CA VAL A 369 2.33 -17.94 -0.27
C VAL A 369 3.00 -16.75 0.37
N GLY A 370 2.22 -15.72 0.69
CA GLY A 370 2.65 -14.59 1.49
C GLY A 370 2.51 -14.91 2.98
N VAL A 371 3.60 -14.85 3.74
CA VAL A 371 3.62 -15.30 5.15
C VAL A 371 3.50 -14.16 6.16
N TRP A 372 3.68 -12.93 5.73
CA TRP A 372 3.85 -11.77 6.60
C TRP A 372 2.54 -11.20 7.17
N MET A 373 1.39 -11.53 6.56
CA MET A 373 0.07 -11.16 7.07
C MET A 373 -0.60 -12.26 7.91
N LEU A 374 0.04 -13.42 8.04
CA LEU A 374 -0.46 -14.50 8.89
C LEU A 374 -0.38 -14.11 10.37
N GLU A 375 -1.38 -14.46 11.14
CA GLU A 375 -1.35 -14.34 12.60
C GLU A 375 -0.69 -15.58 13.25
N PRO A 376 -0.33 -15.52 14.54
CA PRO A 376 0.32 -16.64 15.22
C PRO A 376 -0.47 -17.95 15.09
N GLY A 377 0.18 -18.99 14.53
CA GLY A 377 -0.41 -20.32 14.32
C GLY A 377 -1.11 -20.53 12.98
N GLU A 378 -1.44 -19.46 12.24
CA GLU A 378 -2.08 -19.57 10.92
C GLU A 378 -1.16 -20.20 9.88
N ASP A 379 0.15 -20.04 10.00
CA ASP A 379 1.15 -20.72 9.17
C ASP A 379 0.95 -22.25 9.15
N MET A 380 0.65 -22.86 10.29
CA MET A 380 0.40 -24.30 10.38
C MET A 380 -0.99 -24.69 9.86
N ILE A 381 -1.98 -23.80 9.93
CA ILE A 381 -3.29 -24.02 9.30
C ILE A 381 -3.12 -24.02 7.78
N VAL A 382 -2.43 -23.00 7.23
CA VAL A 382 -2.10 -22.91 5.80
C VAL A 382 -1.34 -24.17 5.34
N ALA A 383 -0.33 -24.60 6.09
CA ALA A 383 0.48 -25.78 5.79
C ALA A 383 -0.37 -27.06 5.69
N ARG A 384 -1.22 -27.31 6.68
CA ARG A 384 -2.13 -28.48 6.70
C ARG A 384 -3.10 -28.45 5.53
N ARG A 385 -3.77 -27.33 5.30
CA ARG A 385 -4.74 -27.21 4.22
C ARG A 385 -4.11 -27.34 2.83
N LEU A 386 -2.93 -26.76 2.61
CA LEU A 386 -2.15 -26.97 1.39
C LEU A 386 -1.81 -28.44 1.19
N ARG A 387 -1.32 -29.12 2.23
CA ARG A 387 -1.00 -30.57 2.18
C ARG A 387 -2.24 -31.41 1.83
N GLU A 388 -3.35 -31.16 2.50
CA GLU A 388 -4.61 -31.88 2.24
C GLU A 388 -5.02 -31.75 0.77
N VAL A 389 -5.07 -30.52 0.22
CA VAL A 389 -5.43 -30.29 -1.17
C VAL A 389 -4.46 -30.97 -2.13
N LEU A 390 -3.15 -30.87 -1.90
CA LEU A 390 -2.14 -31.44 -2.77
C LEU A 390 -2.14 -32.98 -2.73
N THR A 391 -2.28 -33.60 -1.55
CA THR A 391 -2.27 -35.06 -1.40
C THR A 391 -3.57 -35.74 -1.83
N SER A 392 -4.71 -35.05 -1.78
CA SER A 392 -5.99 -35.56 -2.28
C SER A 392 -6.02 -35.70 -3.80
N ASN A 393 -5.05 -35.15 -4.50
CA ASN A 393 -4.96 -35.11 -5.96
C ASN A 393 -3.72 -35.85 -6.51
N THR A 394 -3.06 -36.67 -5.69
CA THR A 394 -1.89 -37.50 -6.10
C THR A 394 -2.30 -38.83 -6.74
#